data_b33fb317618baeb799ee1c4d64da172e
#
_entry.id   b33fb317618baeb799ee1c4d64da172e
#
_cell.length_a   1.000
_cell.length_b   1.000
_cell.length_c   1.000
_cell.angle_alpha   90.00
_cell.angle_beta   90.00
_cell.angle_gamma   90.00
#
_symmetry.space_group_name_H-M   'P 1'
#
loop_
_entity.id
_entity.type
_entity.pdbx_description
1 polymer ?
#
loop_
_entity_poly.entity_id
_entity_poly.type
_entity_poly.pdbx_seq_one_letter_code
_entity_poly.pdbx_strand_id
1 'polypeptide(L)'
;MWVFLLMMSLLLCPAAASTATTDAKPGCQDKCGNVSVPYPFGIGEESCAMNDDFFLNCTSGADGQLFFQRNVPVHNISVLEGRVTASLYTAFACYDKTGSWTDYYSQFVNLGSGPFTLSDTQNVFTVIGCDTYAWMTNYEVTYGAACLSLCTEYVNMSDGNPCSGSGCCQISIPKGLKSLDYSLSTFYNYTNVSDFNLCGFAFLVDKNSFKISDWPLSRKPKYGKDADTADIVIEWVVENKTCEQAKANQSAYACGANANCTYPAIGQGYRCSCNEGFEGNPYLQEGCQDIDECKVRGKNACQEGTCENVIGDYNCRCPRGKYGDGKTGCKGPGIITIIAVIGLALGVLLLFIGAWWMFKLIKRRKCIQLKKLFFKRNGGLLLQQQLCSSDGSVQKTKIFSLNELEKATDYFNENRILGHGGQGTVYKGMLADGSIVAVKTSTRVDEEKLEECREFRPVMY
;
A
#
# COMPACT_ATOMS: atom_id res chain seq x y z
N MET A 1 29.42 -49.08 5.92
CA MET A 1 29.94 -48.47 4.68
C MET A 1 28.81 -47.97 3.73
N TRP A 2 27.58 -48.39 3.92
CA TRP A 2 26.44 -47.90 3.09
C TRP A 2 25.68 -46.70 3.65
N VAL A 3 25.82 -46.41 4.93
CA VAL A 3 25.14 -45.24 5.58
C VAL A 3 25.92 -43.91 5.36
N PHE A 4 27.24 -44.01 5.05
CA PHE A 4 28.05 -42.82 4.76
C PHE A 4 27.92 -42.30 3.33
N LEU A 5 27.43 -43.12 2.38
CA LEU A 5 27.20 -42.71 0.99
C LEU A 5 25.85 -42.02 0.77
N LEU A 6 24.89 -42.13 1.70
CA LEU A 6 23.57 -41.47 1.65
C LEU A 6 23.57 -40.06 2.27
N MET A 7 24.61 -39.73 3.04
CA MET A 7 24.72 -38.38 3.65
C MET A 7 25.51 -37.38 2.79
N MET A 8 26.18 -37.79 1.73
CA MET A 8 26.91 -36.89 0.83
C MET A 8 26.12 -36.42 -0.39
N SER A 9 24.89 -36.91 -0.62
CA SER A 9 24.06 -36.49 -1.76
C SER A 9 23.07 -35.39 -1.43
N LEU A 10 23.05 -34.84 -0.19
CA LEU A 10 22.09 -33.82 0.27
C LEU A 10 22.70 -32.41 0.45
N LEU A 11 23.94 -32.19 -0.06
CA LEU A 11 24.63 -30.88 0.06
C LEU A 11 24.97 -30.21 -1.28
N LEU A 12 24.30 -30.60 -2.36
CA LEU A 12 24.30 -29.82 -3.59
C LEU A 12 22.91 -29.14 -3.75
N CYS A 13 22.58 -28.27 -2.81
CA CYS A 13 21.68 -27.17 -3.11
C CYS A 13 22.46 -26.25 -4.07
N PRO A 14 22.07 -26.07 -5.34
CA PRO A 14 22.62 -24.98 -6.12
C PRO A 14 22.21 -23.72 -5.33
N ALA A 15 23.22 -23.00 -4.83
CA ALA A 15 23.00 -21.60 -4.45
C ALA A 15 22.39 -20.96 -5.69
N ALA A 16 21.11 -20.64 -5.62
CA ALA A 16 20.50 -19.75 -6.59
C ALA A 16 21.30 -18.46 -6.45
N ALA A 17 22.29 -18.30 -7.33
CA ALA A 17 22.91 -17.02 -7.53
C ALA A 17 21.73 -16.09 -7.85
N SER A 18 21.48 -15.14 -6.97
CA SER A 18 20.66 -13.98 -7.28
C SER A 18 21.35 -13.32 -8.48
N THR A 19 20.94 -13.72 -9.68
CA THR A 19 21.31 -13.01 -10.91
C THR A 19 20.64 -11.66 -10.75
N ALA A 20 21.46 -10.63 -10.46
CA ALA A 20 21.04 -9.26 -10.63
C ALA A 20 20.40 -9.20 -12.03
N THR A 21 19.12 -8.93 -12.10
CA THR A 21 18.40 -8.80 -13.36
C THR A 21 19.01 -7.60 -14.07
N THR A 22 19.82 -7.89 -15.12
CA THR A 22 20.38 -6.83 -15.96
C THR A 22 19.24 -6.30 -16.82
N ASP A 23 19.14 -4.98 -16.96
CA ASP A 23 18.15 -4.35 -17.86
C ASP A 23 18.45 -4.58 -19.33
N ALA A 24 19.56 -5.20 -19.66
CA ALA A 24 19.95 -5.60 -21.01
C ALA A 24 19.30 -6.94 -21.41
N LYS A 25 19.24 -7.21 -22.72
CA LYS A 25 18.79 -8.50 -23.24
C LYS A 25 19.69 -9.63 -22.71
N PRO A 26 19.12 -10.78 -22.28
CA PRO A 26 19.91 -11.90 -21.76
C PRO A 26 21.04 -12.33 -22.69
N GLY A 27 22.26 -12.44 -22.16
CA GLY A 27 23.47 -12.78 -22.92
C GLY A 27 24.15 -11.60 -23.62
N CYS A 28 23.63 -10.37 -23.51
CA CYS A 28 24.20 -9.17 -24.10
C CYS A 28 24.94 -8.33 -23.06
N GLN A 29 25.87 -7.51 -23.55
CA GLN A 29 26.61 -6.56 -22.73
C GLN A 29 25.68 -5.46 -22.24
N ASP A 30 25.70 -5.18 -20.93
CA ASP A 30 24.79 -4.26 -20.27
C ASP A 30 25.38 -2.86 -19.99
N LYS A 31 26.68 -2.66 -20.28
CA LYS A 31 27.40 -1.39 -20.03
C LYS A 31 28.41 -1.08 -21.10
N CYS A 32 28.61 0.20 -21.36
CA CYS A 32 29.72 0.74 -22.11
C CYS A 32 30.41 1.79 -21.23
N GLY A 33 31.62 1.47 -20.73
CA GLY A 33 32.24 2.26 -19.69
C GLY A 33 31.32 2.37 -18.45
N ASN A 34 30.99 3.59 -18.08
CA ASN A 34 30.12 3.86 -16.95
C ASN A 34 28.61 3.96 -17.32
N VAL A 35 28.28 3.88 -18.61
CA VAL A 35 26.91 4.04 -19.11
C VAL A 35 26.23 2.68 -19.19
N SER A 36 25.08 2.52 -18.52
CA SER A 36 24.22 1.36 -18.64
C SER A 36 23.47 1.40 -20.00
N VAL A 37 23.38 0.23 -20.65
CA VAL A 37 22.72 0.06 -21.96
C VAL A 37 21.55 -0.91 -21.79
N PRO A 38 20.38 -0.42 -21.36
CA PRO A 38 19.20 -1.24 -21.19
C PRO A 38 18.57 -1.58 -22.54
N TYR A 39 17.99 -2.76 -22.68
CA TYR A 39 17.11 -3.07 -23.79
C TYR A 39 15.91 -2.09 -23.82
N PRO A 40 15.46 -1.50 -24.95
CA PRO A 40 15.65 -1.95 -26.32
C PRO A 40 16.96 -1.56 -26.99
N PHE A 41 17.84 -0.81 -26.32
CA PHE A 41 19.19 -0.51 -26.83
C PHE A 41 20.12 -1.72 -26.69
N GLY A 42 21.12 -1.76 -27.55
CA GLY A 42 22.12 -2.83 -27.53
C GLY A 42 23.46 -2.38 -28.09
N ILE A 43 24.52 -3.08 -27.69
CA ILE A 43 25.92 -2.88 -28.12
C ILE A 43 26.55 -4.25 -28.41
N GLY A 44 27.66 -4.24 -29.15
CA GLY A 44 28.42 -5.43 -29.49
C GLY A 44 27.83 -6.18 -30.68
N GLU A 45 26.76 -6.92 -30.49
CA GLU A 45 26.06 -7.64 -31.53
C GLU A 45 24.71 -7.00 -31.87
N GLU A 46 24.36 -6.94 -33.14
CA GLU A 46 23.08 -6.38 -33.61
C GLU A 46 21.86 -7.07 -32.98
N SER A 47 21.98 -8.36 -32.69
CA SER A 47 20.96 -9.18 -32.01
C SER A 47 20.64 -8.69 -30.59
N CYS A 48 21.50 -7.87 -29.97
CA CYS A 48 21.35 -7.32 -28.63
C CYS A 48 20.43 -6.09 -28.59
N ALA A 49 20.24 -5.39 -29.71
CA ALA A 49 19.28 -4.31 -29.83
C ALA A 49 17.93 -4.82 -30.35
N MET A 50 16.87 -4.01 -30.23
CA MET A 50 15.56 -4.32 -30.79
C MET A 50 15.58 -4.35 -32.33
N ASN A 51 16.29 -3.39 -32.90
CA ASN A 51 16.54 -3.23 -34.34
C ASN A 51 17.74 -2.29 -34.53
N ASP A 52 18.11 -2.00 -35.78
CA ASP A 52 19.27 -1.18 -36.15
C ASP A 52 19.18 0.24 -35.57
N ASP A 53 17.99 0.82 -35.42
CA ASP A 53 17.83 2.16 -34.86
C ASP A 53 18.26 2.23 -33.38
N PHE A 54 18.12 1.14 -32.62
CA PHE A 54 18.50 1.04 -31.22
C PHE A 54 19.91 0.48 -30.97
N PHE A 55 20.64 0.16 -32.05
CA PHE A 55 22.01 -0.31 -31.93
C PHE A 55 22.97 0.86 -31.74
N LEU A 56 23.75 0.80 -30.64
CA LEU A 56 24.69 1.84 -30.24
C LEU A 56 26.13 1.36 -30.42
N ASN A 57 27.03 2.30 -30.68
CA ASN A 57 28.45 2.02 -30.81
C ASN A 57 29.17 2.25 -29.48
N CYS A 58 29.87 1.22 -29.00
CA CYS A 58 30.73 1.31 -27.83
C CYS A 58 32.19 1.20 -28.27
N THR A 59 33.03 2.17 -27.90
CA THR A 59 34.48 2.10 -28.14
C THR A 59 35.13 1.06 -27.25
N SER A 60 36.15 0.39 -27.78
CA SER A 60 36.89 -0.63 -27.04
C SER A 60 37.77 0.00 -25.94
N GLY A 61 37.85 -0.65 -24.77
CA GLY A 61 38.72 -0.27 -23.65
C GLY A 61 38.00 -0.09 -22.32
N ALA A 62 38.76 0.05 -21.23
CA ALA A 62 38.21 0.20 -19.88
C ALA A 62 37.38 1.49 -19.70
N ASP A 63 37.71 2.53 -20.48
CA ASP A 63 37.01 3.83 -20.52
C ASP A 63 36.11 3.92 -21.77
N GLY A 64 35.44 2.82 -22.14
CA GLY A 64 34.58 2.76 -23.32
C GLY A 64 33.58 3.90 -23.33
N GLN A 65 33.49 4.60 -24.48
CA GLN A 65 32.53 5.68 -24.69
C GLN A 65 31.40 5.19 -25.58
N LEU A 66 30.17 5.47 -25.16
CA LEU A 66 28.96 5.12 -25.87
C LEU A 66 28.58 6.21 -26.86
N PHE A 67 28.23 5.83 -28.09
CA PHE A 67 27.82 6.78 -29.14
C PHE A 67 26.48 6.39 -29.74
N PHE A 68 25.62 7.38 -29.88
CA PHE A 68 24.45 7.31 -30.72
C PHE A 68 24.87 7.57 -32.19
N GLN A 69 24.42 6.71 -33.08
CA GLN A 69 24.88 6.67 -34.48
C GLN A 69 26.41 6.51 -34.61
N ARG A 70 27.22 7.50 -34.82
CA ARG A 70 28.69 7.37 -34.89
C ARG A 70 29.44 8.42 -34.11
N ASN A 71 28.80 9.53 -33.79
CA ASN A 71 29.49 10.72 -33.32
C ASN A 71 28.78 11.51 -32.22
N VAL A 72 27.63 11.04 -31.69
CA VAL A 72 26.94 11.72 -30.62
C VAL A 72 27.18 10.96 -29.31
N PRO A 73 28.05 11.46 -28.41
CA PRO A 73 28.34 10.79 -27.14
C PRO A 73 27.09 10.69 -26.25
N VAL A 74 26.84 9.50 -25.73
CA VAL A 74 25.70 9.19 -24.84
C VAL A 74 26.20 9.07 -23.40
N HIS A 75 25.52 9.70 -22.48
CA HIS A 75 25.85 9.70 -21.05
C HIS A 75 24.84 8.92 -20.21
N ASN A 76 23.59 8.88 -20.63
CA ASN A 76 22.55 8.17 -19.89
C ASN A 76 21.41 7.74 -20.81
N ILE A 77 20.80 6.57 -20.47
CA ILE A 77 19.62 6.06 -21.15
C ILE A 77 18.57 5.75 -20.07
N SER A 78 17.44 6.42 -20.13
CA SER A 78 16.29 6.17 -19.27
C SER A 78 15.17 5.48 -20.06
N VAL A 79 14.94 4.21 -19.79
CA VAL A 79 13.86 3.44 -20.41
C VAL A 79 12.49 3.93 -19.92
N LEU A 80 12.39 4.22 -18.63
CA LEU A 80 11.13 4.68 -18.02
C LEU A 80 10.66 6.03 -18.57
N GLU A 81 11.61 6.96 -18.73
CA GLU A 81 11.30 8.29 -19.27
C GLU A 81 11.27 8.32 -20.80
N GLY A 82 11.81 7.27 -21.45
CA GLY A 82 11.97 7.21 -22.90
C GLY A 82 12.91 8.28 -23.43
N ARG A 83 14.05 8.47 -22.76
CA ARG A 83 15.04 9.52 -23.03
C ARG A 83 16.45 9.00 -23.09
N VAL A 84 17.24 9.64 -23.93
CA VAL A 84 18.70 9.48 -24.01
C VAL A 84 19.31 10.85 -23.76
N THR A 85 20.22 10.95 -22.79
CA THR A 85 21.05 12.16 -22.59
C THR A 85 22.35 11.99 -23.36
N ALA A 86 22.64 12.93 -24.23
CA ALA A 86 23.80 12.94 -25.10
C ALA A 86 24.43 14.32 -25.13
N SER A 87 25.63 14.46 -25.64
CA SER A 87 26.28 15.75 -25.77
C SER A 87 26.51 16.13 -27.25
N LEU A 88 26.35 17.43 -27.52
CA LEU A 88 26.76 18.04 -28.81
C LEU A 88 27.84 19.06 -28.57
N TYR A 89 28.73 19.22 -29.55
CA TYR A 89 29.67 20.33 -29.56
C TYR A 89 28.94 21.65 -29.69
N THR A 90 29.52 22.70 -29.10
CA THR A 90 29.01 24.08 -29.22
C THR A 90 29.52 24.74 -30.49
N ALA A 91 28.66 25.40 -31.25
CA ALA A 91 29.08 26.27 -32.33
C ALA A 91 29.66 27.57 -31.76
N PHE A 92 30.66 28.09 -32.36
CA PHE A 92 31.27 29.36 -31.94
C PHE A 92 31.84 30.16 -33.14
N ALA A 93 31.99 31.46 -32.96
CA ALA A 93 32.68 32.36 -33.85
C ALA A 93 33.50 33.38 -33.04
N CYS A 94 34.78 33.47 -33.31
CA CYS A 94 35.70 34.33 -32.59
C CYS A 94 36.42 35.32 -33.51
N TYR A 95 36.67 36.51 -32.99
CA TYR A 95 37.36 37.59 -33.69
C TYR A 95 38.43 38.20 -32.76
N ASP A 96 39.42 38.83 -33.36
CA ASP A 96 40.40 39.62 -32.61
C ASP A 96 39.88 41.06 -32.33
N LYS A 97 40.65 41.82 -31.60
CA LYS A 97 40.28 43.23 -31.29
C LYS A 97 40.20 44.15 -32.51
N THR A 98 40.74 43.73 -33.66
CA THR A 98 40.65 44.47 -34.92
C THR A 98 39.44 44.13 -35.75
N GLY A 99 38.67 43.16 -35.28
CA GLY A 99 37.50 42.59 -35.99
C GLY A 99 37.87 41.59 -37.08
N SER A 100 39.12 41.07 -37.04
CA SER A 100 39.56 40.03 -37.96
C SER A 100 39.13 38.65 -37.39
N TRP A 101 38.60 37.82 -38.29
CA TRP A 101 38.17 36.47 -37.96
C TRP A 101 39.36 35.61 -37.47
N THR A 102 39.18 34.88 -36.35
CA THR A 102 40.22 34.05 -35.78
C THR A 102 39.84 32.57 -35.77
N ASP A 103 38.60 32.25 -35.46
CA ASP A 103 38.15 30.85 -35.36
C ASP A 103 36.64 30.73 -35.49
N TYR A 104 36.17 29.54 -35.97
CA TYR A 104 34.78 29.28 -36.24
C TYR A 104 34.44 27.80 -36.27
N TYR A 105 33.31 27.42 -35.69
CA TYR A 105 32.76 26.09 -35.77
C TYR A 105 31.23 26.14 -35.84
N SER A 106 30.60 25.42 -36.78
CA SER A 106 29.17 25.21 -36.86
C SER A 106 28.85 23.78 -36.46
N GLN A 107 27.68 23.55 -35.90
CA GLN A 107 27.25 22.22 -35.42
C GLN A 107 26.07 21.74 -36.22
N PHE A 108 26.12 20.46 -36.60
CA PHE A 108 25.04 19.71 -37.23
C PHE A 108 24.78 18.41 -36.48
N VAL A 109 23.51 18.13 -36.23
CA VAL A 109 23.04 16.83 -35.69
C VAL A 109 21.90 16.32 -36.55
N ASN A 110 21.91 15.01 -36.84
CA ASN A 110 20.83 14.32 -37.56
C ASN A 110 20.61 12.96 -36.91
N LEU A 111 19.43 12.77 -36.36
CA LEU A 111 19.01 11.53 -35.68
C LEU A 111 18.48 10.48 -36.65
N GLY A 112 18.50 10.76 -37.96
CA GLY A 112 17.98 9.86 -39.00
C GLY A 112 16.46 9.84 -39.12
N SER A 113 15.97 8.88 -39.90
CA SER A 113 14.53 8.67 -40.07
C SER A 113 13.89 7.83 -38.96
N GLY A 114 14.69 7.27 -38.06
CA GLY A 114 14.26 6.38 -36.97
C GLY A 114 13.32 7.03 -35.97
N PRO A 115 13.08 6.33 -34.83
CA PRO A 115 12.06 6.72 -33.85
C PRO A 115 12.52 7.81 -32.87
N PHE A 116 13.63 8.49 -33.14
CA PHE A 116 14.27 9.47 -32.27
C PHE A 116 13.96 10.91 -32.68
N THR A 117 13.76 11.77 -31.66
CA THR A 117 13.53 13.23 -31.84
C THR A 117 14.26 14.01 -30.78
N LEU A 118 14.67 15.24 -31.08
CA LEU A 118 15.15 16.18 -30.09
C LEU A 118 13.98 16.61 -29.18
N SER A 119 14.13 16.53 -27.87
CA SER A 119 13.06 16.91 -26.93
C SER A 119 12.77 18.40 -27.00
N ASP A 120 11.56 18.77 -27.41
CA ASP A 120 11.07 20.15 -27.44
C ASP A 120 10.74 20.69 -26.04
N THR A 121 10.50 19.77 -25.08
CA THR A 121 10.16 20.12 -23.70
C THR A 121 11.36 20.26 -22.79
N GLN A 122 12.48 19.59 -23.08
CA GLN A 122 13.68 19.62 -22.25
C GLN A 122 14.76 20.51 -22.87
N ASN A 123 14.92 20.50 -24.18
CA ASN A 123 15.96 21.26 -24.83
C ASN A 123 15.54 22.74 -25.12
N VAL A 124 16.53 23.61 -25.11
CA VAL A 124 16.40 25.00 -25.51
C VAL A 124 17.61 25.39 -26.34
N PHE A 125 17.39 26.08 -27.46
CA PHE A 125 18.49 26.65 -28.25
C PHE A 125 18.97 27.93 -27.57
N THR A 126 20.25 27.96 -27.23
CA THR A 126 20.87 29.02 -26.44
C THR A 126 21.99 29.69 -27.26
N VAL A 127 22.00 31.00 -27.26
CA VAL A 127 23.02 31.84 -27.86
C VAL A 127 23.65 32.74 -26.77
N ILE A 128 24.97 32.78 -26.72
CA ILE A 128 25.69 33.55 -25.71
C ILE A 128 26.70 34.47 -26.43
N GLY A 129 26.75 35.69 -26.00
CA GLY A 129 27.65 36.72 -26.50
C GLY A 129 26.93 38.06 -26.64
N CYS A 130 27.73 39.13 -26.81
CA CYS A 130 27.27 40.43 -27.24
C CYS A 130 27.61 40.59 -28.72
N ASP A 131 26.81 41.28 -29.50
CA ASP A 131 27.00 41.36 -30.96
C ASP A 131 26.95 40.01 -31.67
N THR A 132 26.07 39.08 -31.16
CA THR A 132 25.95 37.71 -31.65
C THR A 132 24.54 37.45 -32.14
N TYR A 133 24.42 36.87 -33.31
CA TYR A 133 23.17 36.23 -33.75
C TYR A 133 23.47 34.86 -34.30
N ALA A 134 22.57 33.91 -33.96
CA ALA A 134 22.63 32.55 -34.44
C ALA A 134 21.32 32.16 -35.11
N TRP A 135 21.45 31.33 -36.11
CA TRP A 135 20.27 30.70 -36.76
C TRP A 135 20.37 29.20 -36.68
N MET A 136 19.24 28.59 -36.66
CA MET A 136 19.10 27.13 -36.74
C MET A 136 18.10 26.74 -37.81
N THR A 137 18.35 25.62 -38.50
CA THR A 137 17.47 25.03 -39.49
C THR A 137 17.46 23.52 -39.33
N ASN A 138 16.38 22.86 -39.79
CA ASN A 138 16.44 21.42 -39.94
C ASN A 138 17.06 21.08 -41.32
N TYR A 139 17.46 19.80 -41.49
CA TYR A 139 18.09 19.34 -42.73
C TYR A 139 17.23 19.58 -44.01
N GLU A 140 15.93 19.47 -43.89
CA GLU A 140 14.99 19.66 -44.99
C GLU A 140 14.65 21.15 -45.24
N VAL A 141 15.17 22.05 -44.43
CA VAL A 141 14.93 23.52 -44.47
C VAL A 141 13.40 23.84 -44.44
N THR A 142 12.64 23.00 -43.73
CA THR A 142 11.18 23.21 -43.51
C THR A 142 10.94 24.02 -42.21
N TYR A 143 11.97 24.16 -41.38
CA TYR A 143 11.95 24.92 -40.13
C TYR A 143 13.22 25.77 -40.09
N GLY A 144 13.07 27.00 -39.60
CA GLY A 144 14.19 27.91 -39.31
C GLY A 144 13.81 28.91 -38.23
N ALA A 145 14.77 29.20 -37.35
CA ALA A 145 14.62 30.22 -36.32
C ALA A 145 15.96 30.91 -36.06
N ALA A 146 15.92 32.10 -35.50
CA ALA A 146 17.09 32.83 -35.14
C ALA A 146 16.98 33.42 -33.72
N CYS A 147 18.10 33.52 -33.05
CA CYS A 147 18.25 34.12 -31.73
C CYS A 147 19.35 35.18 -31.75
N LEU A 148 19.06 36.33 -31.20
CA LEU A 148 19.89 37.50 -31.25
C LEU A 148 20.24 37.98 -29.85
N SER A 149 21.53 38.28 -29.61
CA SER A 149 22.01 38.83 -28.35
C SER A 149 22.93 40.03 -28.59
N LEU A 150 22.50 41.17 -28.11
CA LEU A 150 23.19 42.43 -28.22
C LEU A 150 23.43 43.06 -26.85
N CYS A 151 24.58 43.63 -26.63
CA CYS A 151 24.84 44.47 -25.47
C CYS A 151 25.81 45.61 -25.84
N THR A 152 25.68 46.74 -25.15
CA THR A 152 26.58 47.90 -25.31
C THR A 152 27.60 47.94 -24.18
N GLU A 153 27.34 47.32 -23.08
CA GLU A 153 28.17 47.25 -21.89
C GLU A 153 28.31 45.83 -21.38
N TYR A 154 29.27 45.57 -20.52
CA TYR A 154 29.42 44.25 -19.87
C TYR A 154 28.19 43.85 -19.09
N VAL A 155 27.65 42.68 -19.39
CA VAL A 155 26.51 42.07 -18.70
C VAL A 155 27.04 40.96 -17.81
N ASN A 156 26.70 41.01 -16.53
CA ASN A 156 27.05 39.93 -15.62
C ASN A 156 26.10 38.71 -15.84
N MET A 157 26.70 37.62 -16.28
CA MET A 157 25.97 36.36 -16.55
C MET A 157 25.75 35.64 -15.24
N SER A 158 24.51 35.67 -14.70
CA SER A 158 24.13 35.02 -13.46
C SER A 158 22.92 34.13 -13.64
N ASP A 159 22.90 32.99 -12.92
CA ASP A 159 21.80 32.07 -12.96
C ASP A 159 20.50 32.73 -12.44
N GLY A 160 19.40 32.49 -13.15
CA GLY A 160 18.13 33.13 -12.87
C GLY A 160 17.82 34.40 -13.65
N ASN A 161 18.81 35.00 -14.35
CA ASN A 161 18.55 36.09 -15.29
C ASN A 161 17.90 35.54 -16.58
N PRO A 162 16.86 36.18 -17.09
CA PRO A 162 16.25 35.75 -18.34
C PRO A 162 17.19 35.97 -19.52
N CYS A 163 17.43 34.95 -20.34
CA CYS A 163 18.13 35.06 -21.62
C CYS A 163 17.23 35.65 -22.71
N SER A 164 17.04 36.96 -22.68
CA SER A 164 16.07 37.70 -23.50
C SER A 164 16.67 38.58 -24.56
N GLY A 165 17.97 38.39 -24.89
CA GLY A 165 18.67 39.14 -25.97
C GLY A 165 19.73 40.13 -25.47
N SER A 166 20.05 40.14 -24.18
CA SER A 166 21.17 40.92 -23.63
C SER A 166 22.18 39.97 -22.96
N GLY A 167 23.33 39.73 -23.61
CA GLY A 167 24.36 38.79 -23.20
C GLY A 167 24.03 37.34 -23.53
N CYS A 168 22.76 36.96 -23.53
CA CYS A 168 22.26 35.67 -24.01
C CYS A 168 20.83 35.76 -24.55
N CYS A 169 20.51 34.80 -25.40
CA CYS A 169 19.17 34.58 -25.96
C CYS A 169 18.82 33.12 -25.96
N GLN A 170 17.58 32.77 -25.59
CA GLN A 170 17.06 31.40 -25.62
C GLN A 170 15.75 31.33 -26.37
N ILE A 171 15.60 30.30 -27.22
CA ILE A 171 14.34 29.97 -27.93
C ILE A 171 14.05 28.47 -27.89
N SER A 172 12.77 28.13 -27.82
CA SER A 172 12.30 26.75 -27.89
C SER A 172 12.48 26.19 -29.28
N ILE A 173 12.66 24.86 -29.38
CA ILE A 173 12.65 24.12 -30.65
C ILE A 173 11.26 23.53 -30.90
N PRO A 174 10.89 23.29 -32.17
CA PRO A 174 9.60 22.67 -32.48
C PRO A 174 9.56 21.18 -32.17
N LYS A 175 8.37 20.70 -31.94
CA LYS A 175 8.08 19.29 -31.68
C LYS A 175 8.42 18.40 -32.87
N GLY A 176 8.99 17.22 -32.61
CA GLY A 176 9.27 16.21 -33.63
C GLY A 176 10.52 16.46 -34.46
N LEU A 177 11.39 17.39 -34.06
CA LEU A 177 12.61 17.74 -34.76
C LEU A 177 13.61 16.57 -34.71
N LYS A 178 14.08 16.11 -35.87
CA LYS A 178 15.03 14.99 -36.00
C LYS A 178 16.44 15.43 -36.42
N SER A 179 16.56 16.63 -36.94
CA SER A 179 17.83 17.19 -37.34
C SER A 179 17.90 18.66 -36.99
N LEU A 180 19.11 19.16 -36.74
CA LEU A 180 19.34 20.55 -36.45
C LEU A 180 20.73 20.94 -36.94
N ASP A 181 20.79 21.98 -37.78
CA ASP A 181 22.00 22.67 -38.21
C ASP A 181 21.96 24.07 -37.66
N TYR A 182 23.02 24.49 -36.96
CA TYR A 182 23.09 25.82 -36.42
C TYR A 182 24.49 26.40 -36.51
N SER A 183 24.48 27.68 -36.79
CA SER A 183 25.68 28.49 -36.97
C SER A 183 25.41 29.89 -36.40
N LEU A 184 26.45 30.64 -36.22
CA LEU A 184 26.36 31.99 -35.69
C LEU A 184 27.23 32.97 -36.47
N SER A 185 26.92 34.24 -36.33
CA SER A 185 27.64 35.37 -36.95
C SER A 185 27.50 36.60 -36.05
N THR A 186 28.05 37.69 -36.48
CA THR A 186 28.13 38.97 -35.75
C THR A 186 27.74 40.11 -36.66
N PHE A 187 27.31 41.26 -36.12
CA PHE A 187 26.99 42.47 -36.88
C PHE A 187 28.22 43.33 -37.08
N TYR A 188 29.11 43.42 -36.08
CA TYR A 188 30.24 44.34 -36.03
C TYR A 188 31.55 43.62 -35.76
N ASN A 189 31.66 42.32 -36.03
CA ASN A 189 32.85 41.52 -35.78
C ASN A 189 33.38 41.65 -34.34
N TYR A 190 32.49 41.79 -33.37
CA TYR A 190 32.79 42.08 -31.95
C TYR A 190 33.62 43.29 -31.65
N THR A 191 33.89 44.19 -32.63
CA THR A 191 34.76 45.39 -32.41
C THR A 191 34.25 46.30 -31.32
N ASN A 192 32.92 46.47 -31.21
CA ASN A 192 32.27 47.33 -30.20
C ASN A 192 32.29 46.76 -28.79
N VAL A 193 32.57 45.46 -28.63
CA VAL A 193 32.52 44.69 -27.36
C VAL A 193 33.82 43.94 -27.08
N SER A 194 34.86 44.22 -27.89
CA SER A 194 36.13 43.49 -27.91
C SER A 194 36.92 43.51 -26.58
N ASP A 195 36.62 44.42 -25.68
CA ASP A 195 37.27 44.47 -24.37
C ASP A 195 36.78 43.36 -23.42
N PHE A 196 35.58 42.84 -23.61
CA PHE A 196 35.00 41.84 -22.73
C PHE A 196 34.36 40.64 -23.45
N ASN A 197 34.13 40.71 -24.78
CA ASN A 197 33.54 39.61 -25.55
C ASN A 197 34.17 39.55 -26.95
N LEU A 198 34.95 38.51 -27.20
CA LEU A 198 35.60 38.24 -28.48
C LEU A 198 35.02 37.04 -29.22
N CYS A 199 34.22 36.22 -28.53
CA CYS A 199 33.62 35.04 -29.10
C CYS A 199 32.12 34.96 -28.74
N GLY A 200 31.33 34.54 -29.70
CA GLY A 200 29.96 34.10 -29.46
C GLY A 200 29.85 32.59 -29.49
N PHE A 201 28.86 32.07 -28.81
CA PHE A 201 28.55 30.63 -28.74
C PHE A 201 27.07 30.38 -29.06
N ALA A 202 26.79 29.27 -29.72
CA ALA A 202 25.43 28.79 -29.95
C ALA A 202 25.36 27.30 -29.77
N PHE A 203 24.35 26.80 -29.08
CA PHE A 203 24.18 25.38 -28.79
C PHE A 203 22.75 25.03 -28.40
N LEU A 204 22.37 23.77 -28.65
CA LEU A 204 21.19 23.15 -28.04
C LEU A 204 21.60 22.60 -26.68
N VAL A 205 20.79 22.82 -25.65
CA VAL A 205 21.10 22.36 -24.28
C VAL A 205 19.86 21.94 -23.51
N ASP A 206 20.01 20.95 -22.65
CA ASP A 206 19.00 20.62 -21.65
C ASP A 206 18.87 21.75 -20.64
N LYS A 207 17.71 22.39 -20.60
CA LYS A 207 17.41 23.51 -19.72
C LYS A 207 17.57 23.21 -18.23
N ASN A 208 17.50 21.92 -17.82
CA ASN A 208 17.61 21.52 -16.41
C ASN A 208 19.08 21.37 -15.97
N SER A 209 19.97 21.07 -16.89
CA SER A 209 21.41 20.95 -16.60
C SER A 209 22.19 22.27 -16.86
N PHE A 210 21.59 23.19 -17.63
CA PHE A 210 22.25 24.44 -18.05
C PHE A 210 22.37 25.46 -16.94
N LYS A 211 23.57 26.00 -16.77
CA LYS A 211 23.87 27.14 -15.91
C LYS A 211 24.55 28.24 -16.73
N ILE A 212 23.94 29.42 -16.78
CA ILE A 212 24.50 30.55 -17.54
C ILE A 212 25.80 31.05 -16.93
N SER A 213 25.98 30.92 -15.62
CA SER A 213 27.21 31.30 -14.90
C SER A 213 28.46 30.56 -15.39
N ASP A 214 28.31 29.37 -16.02
CA ASP A 214 29.41 28.61 -16.60
C ASP A 214 29.88 29.19 -17.95
N TRP A 215 29.15 30.16 -18.50
CA TRP A 215 29.37 30.75 -19.81
C TRP A 215 29.62 32.27 -19.76
N PRO A 216 30.71 32.73 -19.12
CA PRO A 216 31.03 34.15 -19.06
C PRO A 216 31.31 34.71 -20.47
N LEU A 217 30.99 35.98 -20.71
CA LEU A 217 31.19 36.65 -22.00
C LEU A 217 32.67 36.64 -22.45
N SER A 218 33.60 36.54 -21.53
CA SER A 218 35.05 36.43 -21.80
C SER A 218 35.52 35.00 -22.17
N ARG A 219 34.58 34.03 -22.23
CA ARG A 219 34.92 32.64 -22.55
C ARG A 219 35.57 32.52 -23.91
N LYS A 220 36.59 31.67 -23.98
CA LYS A 220 37.19 31.20 -25.24
C LYS A 220 36.84 29.75 -25.49
N PRO A 221 36.70 29.32 -26.77
CA PRO A 221 36.41 27.95 -27.10
C PRO A 221 37.54 27.02 -26.64
N LYS A 222 37.15 25.83 -26.17
CA LYS A 222 38.05 24.74 -25.80
C LYS A 222 38.03 23.67 -26.88
N TYR A 223 39.15 22.95 -27.05
CA TYR A 223 39.37 22.00 -28.13
C TYR A 223 39.85 20.64 -27.61
N GLY A 224 39.77 19.63 -28.49
CA GLY A 224 40.27 18.31 -28.20
C GLY A 224 39.39 17.56 -27.19
N LYS A 225 40.03 16.98 -26.19
CA LYS A 225 39.32 16.23 -25.16
C LYS A 225 38.46 17.08 -24.24
N ASP A 226 38.81 18.34 -24.08
CA ASP A 226 38.10 19.30 -23.24
C ASP A 226 37.20 20.24 -24.07
N ALA A 227 36.90 19.87 -25.32
CA ALA A 227 36.06 20.66 -26.20
C ALA A 227 34.73 21.02 -25.52
N ASP A 228 34.26 22.25 -25.77
CA ASP A 228 32.99 22.70 -25.21
C ASP A 228 31.83 21.91 -25.79
N THR A 229 31.11 21.23 -24.92
CA THR A 229 29.91 20.46 -25.24
C THR A 229 28.74 20.91 -24.38
N ALA A 230 27.52 20.65 -24.86
CA ALA A 230 26.29 20.90 -24.13
C ALA A 230 25.45 19.60 -24.13
N ASP A 231 24.92 19.26 -23.01
CA ASP A 231 24.05 18.07 -22.87
C ASP A 231 22.70 18.36 -23.48
N ILE A 232 22.20 17.41 -24.24
CA ILE A 232 20.89 17.41 -24.88
C ILE A 232 20.07 16.20 -24.48
N VAL A 233 18.76 16.32 -24.57
CA VAL A 233 17.81 15.21 -24.37
C VAL A 233 17.22 14.80 -25.71
N ILE A 234 17.38 13.53 -26.04
CA ILE A 234 16.75 12.86 -27.19
C ILE A 234 15.61 12.01 -26.66
N GLU A 235 14.40 12.18 -27.18
CA GLU A 235 13.24 11.35 -26.87
C GLU A 235 13.07 10.28 -27.94
N TRP A 236 12.53 9.13 -27.57
CA TRP A 236 12.33 8.03 -28.48
C TRP A 236 11.00 7.31 -28.26
N VAL A 237 10.53 6.62 -29.28
CA VAL A 237 9.39 5.72 -29.29
C VAL A 237 9.81 4.39 -29.87
N VAL A 238 9.00 3.33 -29.70
CA VAL A 238 9.31 2.03 -30.31
C VAL A 238 9.18 2.08 -31.82
N GLU A 239 8.00 2.50 -32.25
CA GLU A 239 7.60 2.61 -33.67
C GLU A 239 6.58 3.75 -33.81
N ASN A 240 6.42 4.23 -35.03
CA ASN A 240 5.40 5.25 -35.32
C ASN A 240 4.01 4.64 -35.56
N LYS A 241 3.57 3.76 -34.65
CA LYS A 241 2.25 3.10 -34.61
C LYS A 241 1.47 3.50 -33.40
N THR A 242 0.14 3.39 -33.47
CA THR A 242 -0.68 3.50 -32.25
C THR A 242 -0.60 2.23 -31.41
N CYS A 243 -0.98 2.32 -30.11
CA CYS A 243 -1.05 1.15 -29.25
C CYS A 243 -1.96 0.05 -29.79
N GLU A 244 -3.09 0.44 -30.40
CA GLU A 244 -4.04 -0.50 -31.00
C GLU A 244 -3.42 -1.22 -32.21
N GLN A 245 -2.73 -0.48 -33.09
CA GLN A 245 -2.02 -1.05 -34.22
C GLN A 245 -0.88 -1.98 -33.80
N ALA A 246 -0.15 -1.61 -32.77
CA ALA A 246 0.93 -2.44 -32.21
C ALA A 246 0.40 -3.73 -31.57
N LYS A 247 -0.67 -3.66 -30.78
CA LYS A 247 -1.31 -4.83 -30.15
C LYS A 247 -1.96 -5.78 -31.17
N ALA A 248 -2.38 -5.29 -32.31
CA ALA A 248 -2.98 -6.12 -33.37
C ALA A 248 -1.96 -7.13 -33.97
N ASN A 249 -0.66 -6.85 -33.88
CA ASN A 249 0.40 -7.74 -34.31
C ASN A 249 1.25 -8.20 -33.11
N GLN A 250 0.80 -9.23 -32.41
CA GLN A 250 1.45 -9.75 -31.22
C GLN A 250 2.89 -10.20 -31.42
N SER A 251 3.25 -10.67 -32.64
CA SER A 251 4.62 -11.11 -32.93
C SER A 251 5.62 -9.95 -33.04
N ALA A 252 5.14 -8.75 -33.32
CA ALA A 252 5.95 -7.53 -33.40
C ALA A 252 5.69 -6.56 -32.23
N TYR A 253 4.84 -6.94 -31.28
CA TYR A 253 4.54 -6.12 -30.12
C TYR A 253 5.73 -6.07 -29.15
N ALA A 254 6.24 -4.87 -28.90
CA ALA A 254 7.50 -4.70 -28.18
C ALA A 254 7.38 -4.80 -26.64
N CYS A 255 6.16 -4.74 -26.07
CA CYS A 255 5.98 -4.78 -24.64
C CYS A 255 5.94 -6.22 -24.13
N GLY A 256 6.75 -6.50 -23.11
CA GLY A 256 6.84 -7.81 -22.43
C GLY A 256 5.66 -8.13 -21.54
N ALA A 257 5.78 -9.20 -20.78
CA ALA A 257 4.78 -9.60 -19.79
C ALA A 257 4.65 -8.51 -18.69
N ASN A 258 3.45 -8.34 -18.15
CA ASN A 258 3.12 -7.34 -17.12
C ASN A 258 3.46 -5.89 -17.53
N ALA A 259 3.58 -5.63 -18.83
CA ALA A 259 3.78 -4.31 -19.41
C ALA A 259 2.62 -3.90 -20.29
N ASN A 260 2.37 -2.60 -20.35
CA ASN A 260 1.38 -2.00 -21.19
C ASN A 260 1.99 -0.96 -22.14
N CYS A 261 1.35 -0.82 -23.30
CA CYS A 261 1.61 0.23 -24.26
C CYS A 261 1.07 1.56 -23.74
N THR A 262 1.90 2.61 -23.79
CA THR A 262 1.58 3.99 -23.41
C THR A 262 1.91 4.97 -24.52
N TYR A 263 1.16 6.07 -24.58
CA TYR A 263 1.42 7.15 -25.52
C TYR A 263 2.39 8.17 -24.90
N PRO A 264 3.51 8.47 -25.56
CA PRO A 264 4.41 9.51 -25.12
C PRO A 264 3.82 10.91 -25.34
N ALA A 265 4.30 11.89 -24.58
CA ALA A 265 3.89 13.30 -24.72
C ALA A 265 4.17 13.88 -26.11
N ILE A 266 5.15 13.32 -26.84
CA ILE A 266 5.46 13.70 -28.24
C ILE A 266 4.33 13.41 -29.22
N GLY A 267 3.32 12.59 -28.85
CA GLY A 267 2.07 12.43 -29.60
C GLY A 267 2.11 11.53 -30.83
N GLN A 268 3.25 10.90 -31.13
CA GLN A 268 3.41 9.92 -32.20
C GLN A 268 4.12 8.69 -31.65
N GLY A 269 3.72 7.50 -32.12
CA GLY A 269 4.29 6.25 -31.70
C GLY A 269 3.84 5.79 -30.31
N TYR A 270 4.48 4.74 -29.79
CA TYR A 270 4.19 4.19 -28.49
C TYR A 270 5.47 3.83 -27.71
N ARG A 271 5.33 3.71 -26.41
CA ARG A 271 6.34 3.16 -25.49
C ARG A 271 5.70 2.08 -24.62
N CYS A 272 6.53 1.28 -23.98
CA CYS A 272 6.08 0.31 -22.99
C CYS A 272 6.35 0.84 -21.57
N SER A 273 5.45 0.57 -20.65
CA SER A 273 5.64 0.79 -19.21
C SER A 273 5.16 -0.45 -18.45
N CYS A 274 5.81 -0.78 -17.36
CA CYS A 274 5.30 -1.82 -16.47
C CYS A 274 3.92 -1.44 -15.94
N ASN A 275 3.08 -2.45 -15.73
CA ASN A 275 1.79 -2.26 -15.08
C ASN A 275 1.99 -1.76 -13.63
N GLU A 276 0.95 -1.16 -13.06
CA GLU A 276 0.97 -0.75 -11.66
C GLU A 276 1.26 -1.96 -10.76
N GLY A 277 2.13 -1.79 -9.77
CA GLY A 277 2.61 -2.88 -8.90
C GLY A 277 3.79 -3.68 -9.47
N PHE A 278 4.31 -3.31 -10.64
CA PHE A 278 5.46 -3.98 -11.28
C PHE A 278 6.58 -3.00 -11.58
N GLU A 279 7.83 -3.46 -11.51
CA GLU A 279 9.03 -2.68 -11.82
C GLU A 279 9.98 -3.46 -12.74
N GLY A 280 10.92 -2.76 -13.37
CA GLY A 280 11.92 -3.33 -14.27
C GLY A 280 11.82 -2.82 -15.70
N ASN A 281 12.35 -3.56 -16.65
CA ASN A 281 12.39 -3.17 -18.05
C ASN A 281 11.18 -3.70 -18.83
N PRO A 282 10.24 -2.85 -19.27
CA PRO A 282 8.98 -3.26 -19.90
C PRO A 282 9.16 -3.83 -21.33
N TYR A 283 10.36 -3.79 -21.88
CA TYR A 283 10.69 -4.32 -23.23
C TYR A 283 11.24 -5.74 -23.19
N LEU A 284 11.68 -6.21 -22.02
CA LEU A 284 12.10 -7.61 -21.83
C LEU A 284 10.88 -8.50 -21.61
N GLN A 285 10.95 -9.75 -22.09
CA GLN A 285 9.84 -10.68 -22.01
C GLN A 285 9.35 -10.91 -20.56
N GLU A 286 10.28 -11.03 -19.63
CA GLU A 286 10.02 -11.17 -18.20
C GLU A 286 10.60 -9.98 -17.42
N GLY A 287 10.59 -8.80 -18.00
CA GLY A 287 11.26 -7.62 -17.46
C GLY A 287 10.50 -6.92 -16.35
N CYS A 288 9.17 -6.93 -16.40
CA CYS A 288 8.34 -6.35 -15.35
C CYS A 288 8.06 -7.40 -14.27
N GLN A 289 8.72 -7.24 -13.14
CA GLN A 289 8.65 -8.10 -11.95
C GLN A 289 7.72 -7.47 -10.92
N ASP A 290 7.06 -8.32 -10.14
CA ASP A 290 6.20 -7.89 -9.04
C ASP A 290 7.00 -7.13 -7.97
N ILE A 291 6.47 -5.99 -7.56
CA ILE A 291 7.06 -5.20 -6.47
C ILE A 291 6.61 -5.80 -5.14
N ASP A 292 7.55 -6.32 -4.35
CA ASP A 292 7.24 -6.73 -2.99
C ASP A 292 7.15 -5.50 -2.07
N GLU A 293 5.98 -4.86 -2.03
CA GLU A 293 5.78 -3.65 -1.23
C GLU A 293 6.01 -3.90 0.26
N CYS A 294 5.80 -5.13 0.71
CA CYS A 294 6.07 -5.50 2.09
C CYS A 294 7.54 -5.45 2.44
N LYS A 295 8.45 -5.71 1.47
CA LYS A 295 9.89 -5.56 1.64
C LYS A 295 10.34 -4.13 1.43
N VAL A 296 9.89 -3.49 0.33
CA VAL A 296 10.32 -2.14 -0.06
C VAL A 296 9.86 -1.10 0.95
N ARG A 297 8.60 -1.13 1.35
CA ARG A 297 8.00 -0.19 2.30
C ARG A 297 8.17 -0.64 3.76
N GLY A 298 8.52 -1.90 3.98
CA GLY A 298 8.72 -2.49 5.29
C GLY A 298 7.49 -2.30 6.20
N LYS A 299 7.70 -1.85 7.44
CA LYS A 299 6.62 -1.62 8.41
C LYS A 299 5.62 -0.52 8.00
N ASN A 300 5.94 0.28 6.99
CA ASN A 300 5.10 1.38 6.52
C ASN A 300 4.20 0.99 5.34
N ALA A 301 4.29 -0.25 4.84
CA ALA A 301 3.41 -0.73 3.79
C ALA A 301 1.94 -0.75 4.27
N CYS A 302 1.72 -1.21 5.51
CA CYS A 302 0.41 -1.19 6.15
C CYS A 302 0.38 -0.16 7.28
N GLN A 303 -0.65 0.66 7.35
CA GLN A 303 -0.83 1.59 8.46
C GLN A 303 -1.06 0.83 9.77
N GLU A 304 -1.86 -0.24 9.70
CA GLU A 304 -2.02 -1.20 10.78
C GLU A 304 -2.14 -2.62 10.21
N GLY A 305 -1.54 -3.61 10.88
CA GLY A 305 -1.69 -5.01 10.53
C GLY A 305 -0.45 -5.66 9.94
N THR A 306 -0.64 -6.81 9.32
CA THR A 306 0.41 -7.59 8.67
C THR A 306 0.30 -7.44 7.17
N CYS A 307 1.41 -7.09 6.53
CA CYS A 307 1.53 -6.99 5.08
C CYS A 307 1.70 -8.39 4.47
N GLU A 308 0.99 -8.65 3.39
CA GLU A 308 1.07 -9.87 2.57
C GLU A 308 1.18 -9.45 1.11
N ASN A 309 2.33 -9.73 0.47
CA ASN A 309 2.56 -9.44 -0.93
C ASN A 309 1.69 -10.34 -1.80
N VAL A 310 1.07 -9.76 -2.83
CA VAL A 310 0.33 -10.47 -3.88
C VAL A 310 0.73 -9.92 -5.23
N ILE A 311 0.62 -10.70 -6.29
CA ILE A 311 1.07 -10.29 -7.63
C ILE A 311 0.36 -8.99 -8.06
N GLY A 312 1.16 -7.94 -8.25
CA GLY A 312 0.72 -6.60 -8.68
C GLY A 312 0.15 -5.70 -7.59
N ASP A 313 0.12 -6.15 -6.34
CA ASP A 313 -0.35 -5.34 -5.20
C ASP A 313 0.04 -6.01 -3.86
N TYR A 314 -0.34 -5.44 -2.76
CA TYR A 314 -0.20 -6.03 -1.44
C TYR A 314 -1.49 -5.92 -0.63
N ASN A 315 -1.68 -6.85 0.28
CA ASN A 315 -2.81 -6.85 1.20
C ASN A 315 -2.35 -6.55 2.63
N CYS A 316 -3.19 -5.85 3.37
CA CYS A 316 -2.96 -5.57 4.78
C CYS A 316 -4.02 -6.26 5.63
N ARG A 317 -3.58 -7.27 6.40
CA ARG A 317 -4.49 -8.03 7.27
C ARG A 317 -4.53 -7.42 8.66
N CYS A 318 -5.67 -6.95 9.07
CA CYS A 318 -5.87 -6.37 10.40
C CYS A 318 -5.57 -7.38 11.53
N PRO A 319 -5.07 -6.93 12.69
CA PRO A 319 -4.90 -7.76 13.89
C PRO A 319 -6.23 -8.37 14.36
N ARG A 320 -6.15 -9.49 15.10
CA ARG A 320 -7.34 -10.16 15.64
C ARG A 320 -8.23 -9.19 16.42
N GLY A 321 -9.53 -9.22 16.13
CA GLY A 321 -10.52 -8.34 16.77
C GLY A 321 -10.67 -6.95 16.15
N LYS A 322 -9.88 -6.61 15.14
CA LYS A 322 -10.06 -5.42 14.32
C LYS A 322 -10.52 -5.80 12.91
N TYR A 323 -11.25 -4.90 12.25
CA TYR A 323 -11.74 -5.04 10.88
C TYR A 323 -11.44 -3.77 10.07
N GLY A 324 -11.37 -3.89 8.76
CA GLY A 324 -11.09 -2.79 7.84
C GLY A 324 -10.01 -3.14 6.83
N ASP A 325 -9.63 -2.13 6.05
CA ASP A 325 -8.49 -2.20 5.15
C ASP A 325 -7.25 -1.72 5.93
N GLY A 326 -6.35 -2.63 6.24
CA GLY A 326 -5.11 -2.32 6.95
C GLY A 326 -4.19 -1.32 6.22
N LYS A 327 -4.41 -1.05 4.92
CA LYS A 327 -3.71 0.00 4.16
C LYS A 327 -4.07 1.38 4.70
N THR A 328 -5.35 1.60 5.05
CA THR A 328 -5.88 2.87 5.55
C THR A 328 -6.11 2.88 7.07
N GLY A 329 -6.07 1.72 7.71
CA GLY A 329 -6.21 1.52 9.14
C GLY A 329 -7.25 0.47 9.52
N CYS A 330 -7.13 -0.06 10.74
CA CYS A 330 -7.99 -1.10 11.27
C CYS A 330 -8.90 -0.53 12.38
N LYS A 331 -10.20 -0.79 12.29
CA LYS A 331 -11.20 -0.36 13.29
C LYS A 331 -11.53 -1.54 14.20
N GLY A 332 -11.38 -1.35 15.51
CA GLY A 332 -11.91 -2.28 16.53
C GLY A 332 -13.41 -2.03 16.79
N PRO A 333 -14.10 -2.95 17.48
CA PRO A 333 -15.46 -2.69 17.94
C PRO A 333 -15.46 -1.44 18.83
N GLY A 334 -16.27 -0.46 18.47
CA GLY A 334 -16.36 0.79 19.23
C GLY A 334 -16.73 0.52 20.69
N ILE A 335 -16.27 1.34 21.62
CA ILE A 335 -16.59 1.24 23.06
C ILE A 335 -18.12 1.17 23.27
N ILE A 336 -18.88 1.90 22.46
CA ILE A 336 -20.35 1.90 22.50
C ILE A 336 -20.93 0.51 22.20
N THR A 337 -20.37 -0.20 21.21
CA THR A 337 -20.80 -1.57 20.84
C THR A 337 -20.49 -2.57 21.94
N ILE A 338 -19.33 -2.46 22.58
CA ILE A 338 -18.93 -3.31 23.71
C ILE A 338 -19.86 -3.06 24.90
N ILE A 339 -20.13 -1.81 25.25
CA ILE A 339 -21.04 -1.43 26.32
C ILE A 339 -22.47 -1.91 26.03
N ALA A 340 -22.94 -1.81 24.79
CA ALA A 340 -24.27 -2.28 24.39
C ALA A 340 -24.39 -3.81 24.54
N VAL A 341 -23.39 -4.57 24.11
CA VAL A 341 -23.39 -6.06 24.25
C VAL A 341 -23.34 -6.47 25.71
N ILE A 342 -22.49 -5.83 26.54
CA ILE A 342 -22.42 -6.10 27.97
C ILE A 342 -23.73 -5.71 28.66
N GLY A 343 -24.27 -4.53 28.33
CA GLY A 343 -25.54 -4.05 28.87
C GLY A 343 -26.73 -4.96 28.53
N LEU A 344 -26.78 -5.48 27.29
CA LEU A 344 -27.78 -6.43 26.86
C LEU A 344 -27.67 -7.77 27.60
N ALA A 345 -26.44 -8.28 27.76
CA ALA A 345 -26.20 -9.52 28.50
C ALA A 345 -26.57 -9.40 29.98
N LEU A 346 -26.22 -8.28 30.62
CA LEU A 346 -26.63 -7.99 32.02
C LEU A 346 -28.16 -7.81 32.14
N GLY A 347 -28.79 -7.13 31.19
CA GLY A 347 -30.24 -6.98 31.12
C GLY A 347 -30.97 -8.32 31.06
N VAL A 348 -30.54 -9.21 30.19
CA VAL A 348 -31.09 -10.57 30.06
C VAL A 348 -30.89 -11.37 31.38
N LEU A 349 -29.72 -11.28 31.99
CA LEU A 349 -29.44 -11.94 33.28
C LEU A 349 -30.37 -11.44 34.38
N LEU A 350 -30.58 -10.14 34.47
CA LEU A 350 -31.48 -9.52 35.45
C LEU A 350 -32.95 -9.96 35.22
N LEU A 351 -33.37 -10.09 33.96
CA LEU A 351 -34.70 -10.59 33.62
C LEU A 351 -34.90 -12.06 34.09
N PHE A 352 -33.87 -12.92 33.90
CA PHE A 352 -33.93 -14.30 34.40
C PHE A 352 -34.01 -14.37 35.93
N ILE A 353 -33.18 -13.56 36.61
CA ILE A 353 -33.22 -13.47 38.09
C ILE A 353 -34.60 -12.95 38.55
N GLY A 354 -35.10 -11.89 37.91
CA GLY A 354 -36.44 -11.32 38.23
C GLY A 354 -37.58 -12.34 38.00
N ALA A 355 -37.54 -13.05 36.87
CA ALA A 355 -38.52 -14.09 36.56
C ALA A 355 -38.46 -15.25 37.59
N TRP A 356 -37.25 -15.67 37.97
CA TRP A 356 -37.07 -16.69 38.99
C TRP A 356 -37.60 -16.24 40.37
N TRP A 357 -37.34 -15.00 40.78
CA TRP A 357 -37.90 -14.42 42.02
C TRP A 357 -39.42 -14.33 41.98
N MET A 358 -39.98 -13.84 40.88
CA MET A 358 -41.42 -13.78 40.68
C MET A 358 -42.08 -15.17 40.77
N PHE A 359 -41.49 -16.16 40.09
CA PHE A 359 -41.95 -17.55 40.16
C PHE A 359 -41.93 -18.07 41.59
N LYS A 360 -40.85 -17.80 42.36
CA LYS A 360 -40.70 -18.19 43.76
C LYS A 360 -41.74 -17.51 44.64
N LEU A 361 -42.04 -16.23 44.41
CA LEU A 361 -43.06 -15.48 45.17
C LEU A 361 -44.49 -16.01 44.87
N ILE A 362 -44.79 -16.29 43.60
CA ILE A 362 -46.08 -16.84 43.20
C ILE A 362 -46.28 -18.23 43.82
N LYS A 363 -45.25 -19.09 43.76
CA LYS A 363 -45.27 -20.43 44.39
C LYS A 363 -45.49 -20.30 45.92
N ARG A 364 -44.82 -19.39 46.60
CA ARG A 364 -45.06 -19.11 48.03
C ARG A 364 -46.49 -18.68 48.33
N ARG A 365 -47.08 -17.75 47.53
CA ARG A 365 -48.45 -17.26 47.74
C ARG A 365 -49.44 -18.40 47.53
N LYS A 366 -49.29 -19.22 46.49
CA LYS A 366 -50.13 -20.40 46.28
C LYS A 366 -50.09 -21.40 47.44
N CYS A 367 -48.87 -21.67 47.98
CA CYS A 367 -48.73 -22.56 49.12
C CYS A 367 -49.40 -22.02 50.39
N ILE A 368 -49.31 -20.72 50.65
CA ILE A 368 -50.00 -20.11 51.83
C ILE A 368 -51.51 -20.19 51.67
N GLN A 369 -52.03 -19.93 50.47
CA GLN A 369 -53.48 -20.05 50.21
C GLN A 369 -53.98 -21.48 50.37
N LEU A 370 -53.27 -22.49 49.83
CA LEU A 370 -53.63 -23.89 50.02
C LEU A 370 -53.60 -24.29 51.48
N LYS A 371 -52.60 -23.90 52.27
CA LYS A 371 -52.57 -24.17 53.70
C LYS A 371 -53.73 -23.56 54.46
N LYS A 372 -54.12 -22.33 54.18
CA LYS A 372 -55.30 -21.66 54.76
C LYS A 372 -56.57 -22.41 54.41
N LEU A 373 -56.70 -22.88 53.20
CA LEU A 373 -57.91 -23.61 52.71
C LEU A 373 -58.01 -24.95 53.36
N PHE A 374 -56.95 -25.75 53.49
CA PHE A 374 -56.92 -27.03 54.20
C PHE A 374 -57.14 -26.85 55.70
N PHE A 375 -56.56 -25.83 56.37
CA PHE A 375 -56.81 -25.51 57.77
C PHE A 375 -58.30 -25.24 58.02
N LYS A 376 -58.98 -24.46 57.17
CA LYS A 376 -60.38 -24.15 57.24
C LYS A 376 -61.25 -25.40 56.98
N ARG A 377 -60.87 -26.25 56.01
CA ARG A 377 -61.63 -27.46 55.60
C ARG A 377 -61.53 -28.54 56.63
N ASN A 378 -60.47 -28.67 57.38
CA ASN A 378 -60.18 -29.66 58.39
C ASN A 378 -60.58 -29.20 59.78
N GLY A 379 -61.53 -28.26 59.94
CA GLY A 379 -62.07 -27.88 61.23
C GLY A 379 -61.16 -27.00 62.12
N GLY A 380 -60.02 -26.45 61.56
CA GLY A 380 -59.10 -25.62 62.29
C GLY A 380 -59.73 -24.40 62.92
N LEU A 381 -60.78 -23.82 62.29
CA LEU A 381 -61.53 -22.69 62.86
C LEU A 381 -62.33 -23.10 64.12
N LEU A 382 -62.93 -24.27 64.12
CA LEU A 382 -63.63 -24.85 65.31
C LEU A 382 -62.70 -25.11 66.45
N LEU A 383 -61.51 -25.63 66.15
CA LEU A 383 -60.45 -25.87 67.13
C LEU A 383 -59.92 -24.57 67.72
N GLN A 384 -59.78 -23.55 66.93
CA GLN A 384 -59.36 -22.20 67.36
C GLN A 384 -60.43 -21.55 68.27
N GLN A 385 -61.70 -21.70 67.97
CA GLN A 385 -62.84 -21.25 68.80
C GLN A 385 -62.89 -22.03 70.17
N GLN A 386 -62.64 -23.34 70.16
CA GLN A 386 -62.60 -24.14 71.41
C GLN A 386 -61.42 -23.75 72.31
N LEU A 387 -60.31 -23.34 71.73
CA LEU A 387 -59.10 -22.85 72.46
C LEU A 387 -59.34 -21.46 73.10
N CYS A 388 -60.15 -20.59 72.45
CA CYS A 388 -60.48 -19.24 72.95
C CYS A 388 -61.62 -19.25 73.99
N SER A 389 -62.40 -20.33 74.12
CA SER A 389 -63.59 -20.41 75.01
C SER A 389 -63.32 -21.23 76.27
N SER A 390 -62.12 -21.29 76.77
CA SER A 390 -61.74 -22.07 77.94
C SER A 390 -62.03 -21.31 79.25
N ASP A 391 -63.31 -21.44 79.68
CA ASP A 391 -63.62 -21.29 81.11
C ASP A 391 -64.01 -22.66 81.66
N GLY A 392 -63.23 -23.18 82.57
CA GLY A 392 -63.51 -24.20 83.54
C GLY A 392 -63.73 -25.67 83.01
N SER A 393 -62.68 -26.50 83.31
CA SER A 393 -62.81 -27.93 83.52
C SER A 393 -63.15 -28.80 82.31
N VAL A 394 -62.22 -29.08 81.45
CA VAL A 394 -62.03 -30.36 80.72
C VAL A 394 -60.64 -30.37 80.14
N GLN A 395 -59.97 -31.56 80.03
CA GLN A 395 -58.62 -31.83 79.58
C GLN A 395 -58.06 -30.82 78.55
N LYS A 396 -56.93 -30.11 78.90
CA LYS A 396 -56.26 -29.16 78.00
C LYS A 396 -55.86 -29.84 76.73
N THR A 397 -56.56 -29.51 75.67
CA THR A 397 -56.20 -29.93 74.28
C THR A 397 -54.89 -29.22 73.91
N LYS A 398 -53.81 -29.97 73.69
CA LYS A 398 -52.51 -29.51 73.32
C LYS A 398 -52.35 -29.63 71.82
N ILE A 399 -51.96 -28.54 71.14
CA ILE A 399 -51.65 -28.58 69.73
C ILE A 399 -50.16 -28.91 69.57
N PHE A 400 -49.85 -29.89 68.76
CA PHE A 400 -48.48 -30.33 68.42
C PHE A 400 -48.15 -29.89 67.00
N SER A 401 -46.92 -29.40 66.80
CA SER A 401 -46.41 -29.14 65.45
C SER A 401 -46.05 -30.44 64.75
N LEU A 402 -46.12 -30.49 63.43
CA LEU A 402 -45.69 -31.64 62.64
C LEU A 402 -44.28 -32.13 63.02
N ASN A 403 -43.34 -31.20 63.23
CA ASN A 403 -41.98 -31.51 63.65
C ASN A 403 -41.88 -32.21 65.03
N GLU A 404 -42.79 -31.86 65.95
CA GLU A 404 -42.86 -32.55 67.25
C GLU A 404 -43.38 -33.91 67.08
N LEU A 405 -44.39 -34.10 66.22
CA LEU A 405 -44.98 -35.43 65.94
C LEU A 405 -44.02 -36.32 65.14
N GLU A 406 -43.29 -35.76 64.18
CA GLU A 406 -42.21 -36.46 63.47
C GLU A 406 -41.15 -36.96 64.44
N LYS A 407 -40.68 -36.12 65.30
CA LYS A 407 -39.70 -36.52 66.35
C LYS A 407 -40.26 -37.55 67.32
N ALA A 408 -41.51 -37.38 67.75
CA ALA A 408 -42.13 -38.27 68.69
C ALA A 408 -42.34 -39.69 68.09
N THR A 409 -42.62 -39.78 66.81
CA THR A 409 -42.85 -41.03 66.07
C THR A 409 -41.61 -41.60 65.41
N ASP A 410 -40.46 -40.96 65.60
CA ASP A 410 -39.21 -41.29 64.89
C ASP A 410 -39.36 -41.23 63.38
N TYR A 411 -39.88 -40.07 62.91
CA TYR A 411 -40.18 -39.76 61.47
C TYR A 411 -41.23 -40.78 60.88
N PHE A 412 -42.23 -41.14 61.69
CA PHE A 412 -43.28 -42.10 61.28
C PHE A 412 -42.70 -43.46 60.90
N ASN A 413 -41.73 -43.93 61.66
CA ASN A 413 -41.08 -45.22 61.48
C ASN A 413 -42.06 -46.40 61.45
N GLU A 414 -41.91 -47.29 60.47
CA GLU A 414 -42.76 -48.45 60.33
C GLU A 414 -42.79 -49.36 61.57
N ASN A 415 -41.68 -49.45 62.31
CA ASN A 415 -41.57 -50.22 63.54
C ASN A 415 -42.38 -49.64 64.71
N ARG A 416 -42.94 -48.45 64.56
CA ARG A 416 -43.78 -47.78 65.54
C ARG A 416 -45.25 -47.79 65.21
N ILE A 417 -45.65 -48.54 64.21
CA ILE A 417 -47.06 -48.69 63.81
C ILE A 417 -47.81 -49.56 64.84
N LEU A 418 -48.88 -48.98 65.39
CA LEU A 418 -49.77 -49.65 66.31
C LEU A 418 -50.95 -50.33 65.58
N GLY A 419 -51.29 -49.85 64.40
CA GLY A 419 -52.35 -50.42 63.58
C GLY A 419 -52.64 -49.65 62.32
N HIS A 420 -53.13 -50.34 61.30
CA HIS A 420 -53.64 -49.81 60.04
C HIS A 420 -55.13 -49.88 60.01
N GLY A 421 -55.80 -48.80 59.68
CA GLY A 421 -57.29 -48.82 59.54
C GLY A 421 -57.66 -48.06 58.27
N GLY A 422 -58.91 -48.20 57.80
CA GLY A 422 -59.42 -47.58 56.58
C GLY A 422 -59.41 -46.07 56.54
N GLN A 423 -59.04 -45.43 57.63
CA GLN A 423 -58.90 -43.93 57.73
C GLN A 423 -57.49 -43.45 58.10
N GLY A 424 -56.48 -44.34 58.06
CA GLY A 424 -55.10 -43.95 58.28
C GLY A 424 -54.30 -44.93 59.13
N THR A 425 -53.04 -44.60 59.39
CA THR A 425 -52.09 -45.37 60.19
C THR A 425 -51.90 -44.69 61.53
N VAL A 426 -51.87 -45.53 62.58
CA VAL A 426 -51.62 -45.04 63.97
C VAL A 426 -50.23 -45.45 64.42
N TYR A 427 -49.46 -44.50 64.85
CA TYR A 427 -48.06 -44.65 65.31
C TYR A 427 -47.98 -44.49 66.81
N LYS A 428 -47.07 -45.20 67.45
CA LYS A 428 -46.64 -44.96 68.82
C LYS A 428 -45.64 -43.79 68.86
N GLY A 429 -46.01 -42.71 69.49
CA GLY A 429 -45.13 -41.57 69.70
C GLY A 429 -44.69 -41.48 71.13
N MET A 430 -43.45 -40.92 71.31
CA MET A 430 -42.97 -40.54 72.65
C MET A 430 -42.65 -39.06 72.62
N LEU A 431 -43.35 -38.26 73.36
CA LEU A 431 -43.09 -36.78 73.45
C LEU A 431 -41.86 -36.45 74.28
N ALA A 432 -41.38 -35.22 74.14
CA ALA A 432 -40.19 -34.78 74.89
C ALA A 432 -40.31 -34.79 76.42
N ASP A 433 -41.52 -34.78 76.92
CA ASP A 433 -41.87 -34.94 78.35
C ASP A 433 -41.91 -36.39 78.81
N GLY A 434 -41.58 -37.33 77.95
CA GLY A 434 -41.60 -38.75 78.24
C GLY A 434 -43.00 -39.42 78.13
N SER A 435 -44.04 -38.69 77.81
CA SER A 435 -45.40 -39.24 77.65
C SER A 435 -45.55 -40.03 76.35
N ILE A 436 -46.28 -41.16 76.43
CA ILE A 436 -46.53 -42.01 75.24
C ILE A 436 -47.88 -41.59 74.66
N VAL A 437 -47.90 -41.32 73.39
CA VAL A 437 -49.06 -40.85 72.62
C VAL A 437 -49.28 -41.73 71.40
N ALA A 438 -50.53 -41.86 70.97
CA ALA A 438 -50.89 -42.48 69.69
C ALA A 438 -51.12 -41.39 68.65
N VAL A 439 -50.27 -41.38 67.64
CA VAL A 439 -50.34 -40.41 66.55
C VAL A 439 -51.02 -41.08 65.33
N LYS A 440 -52.19 -40.58 64.96
CA LYS A 440 -52.92 -41.10 63.80
C LYS A 440 -52.66 -40.20 62.59
N THR A 441 -52.17 -40.75 61.51
CA THR A 441 -52.06 -40.10 60.22
C THR A 441 -53.20 -40.51 59.33
N SER A 442 -53.85 -39.54 58.65
CA SER A 442 -54.98 -39.82 57.76
C SER A 442 -54.45 -40.07 56.32
N THR A 443 -54.99 -41.11 55.69
CA THR A 443 -54.72 -41.46 54.29
C THR A 443 -55.58 -40.64 53.27
N ARG A 444 -56.50 -39.81 53.75
CA ARG A 444 -57.34 -38.97 52.86
C ARG A 444 -56.88 -37.54 52.81
N VAL A 445 -55.78 -37.31 52.17
CA VAL A 445 -55.42 -35.95 51.79
C VAL A 445 -54.72 -36.00 50.40
N ASP A 446 -55.07 -35.08 49.53
CA ASP A 446 -54.35 -34.86 48.28
C ASP A 446 -52.86 -34.63 48.58
N GLU A 447 -52.06 -35.68 48.82
CA GLU A 447 -50.64 -35.63 49.20
C GLU A 447 -49.82 -35.02 48.12
N GLU A 448 -50.15 -35.24 46.82
CA GLU A 448 -49.43 -34.64 45.70
C GLU A 448 -49.39 -33.08 45.71
N LYS A 449 -50.48 -32.43 46.16
CA LYS A 449 -50.52 -30.96 46.21
C LYS A 449 -49.82 -30.36 47.40
N LEU A 450 -49.64 -31.14 48.45
CA LEU A 450 -48.92 -30.67 49.65
C LEU A 450 -47.43 -30.98 49.59
N GLU A 451 -46.99 -32.03 48.91
CA GLU A 451 -45.58 -32.34 48.67
C GLU A 451 -44.85 -31.23 47.95
N GLU A 452 -45.50 -30.59 46.97
CA GLU A 452 -44.95 -29.45 46.25
C GLU A 452 -44.67 -28.22 47.14
N CYS A 453 -45.30 -28.20 48.37
CA CYS A 453 -45.11 -27.14 49.36
C CYS A 453 -44.18 -27.56 50.51
N ARG A 454 -43.61 -28.77 50.52
CA ARG A 454 -42.69 -29.24 51.56
C ARG A 454 -41.41 -28.45 51.71
N GLU A 455 -40.93 -27.88 50.63
CA GLU A 455 -39.72 -27.06 50.57
C GLU A 455 -39.83 -25.72 51.31
N PHE A 456 -41.06 -25.29 51.63
CA PHE A 456 -41.34 -24.09 52.39
C PHE A 456 -41.85 -24.44 53.80
N ARG A 457 -40.91 -24.72 54.72
CA ARG A 457 -41.27 -24.89 56.15
C ARG A 457 -41.96 -23.61 56.64
N PRO A 458 -43.23 -23.63 57.03
CA PRO A 458 -43.78 -22.54 57.78
C PRO A 458 -43.62 -22.83 59.25
N VAL A 459 -43.17 -21.85 59.98
CA VAL A 459 -43.42 -21.76 61.42
C VAL A 459 -44.94 -21.62 61.58
N MET A 460 -45.63 -22.68 61.99
CA MET A 460 -47.01 -22.55 62.49
C MET A 460 -46.91 -22.16 63.95
N TYR A 461 -47.45 -21.00 64.32
CA TYR A 461 -47.70 -20.56 65.65
C TYR A 461 -48.87 -21.34 66.21
#